data_e2a7470091cb3aa031d5f76d451f2b67
#
_entry.id   e2a7470091cb3aa031d5f76d451f2b67
#
_cell.length_a   1.000
_cell.length_b   1.000
_cell.length_c   1.000
_cell.angle_alpha   90.00
_cell.angle_beta   90.00
_cell.angle_gamma   90.00
#
_symmetry.space_group_name_H-M   'P 1'
#
loop_
_entity.id
_entity.type
_entity.pdbx_description
1 polymer ?
#
loop_
_entity_poly.entity_id
_entity_poly.type
_entity_poly.pdbx_seq_one_letter_code
_entity_poly.pdbx_strand_id
1 'polypeptide(L)'
;MHREARLAFHGLCIALALAMAAGAMAQGPTPQKPGPAPRNAVQPQEEGGPRIPVSVEHAGTDPIGARLAFALKETFSKSPLFRVTTGEEKKISVRVTTRAEFADRPGLASGWSVIWLFTEQSDVLGFYLESDMGFADRDAVADAAVSLASRTEEVARRFSYLFE
;
A
#
# COMPACT_ATOMS: atom_id res chain seq x y z
N MET A 1 -18.17 43.54 18.92
CA MET A 1 -18.69 44.27 17.73
C MET A 1 -18.48 43.33 16.51
N HIS A 2 -19.62 42.86 15.98
CA HIS A 2 -19.90 42.52 14.58
C HIS A 2 -19.08 41.38 13.93
N ARG A 3 -19.60 40.40 13.22
CA ARG A 3 -20.97 40.24 12.64
C ARG A 3 -21.10 38.74 12.23
N GLU A 4 -22.23 38.19 12.55
CA GLU A 4 -22.82 37.00 11.99
C GLU A 4 -22.87 37.06 10.45
N ALA A 5 -22.68 35.92 9.78
CA ALA A 5 -23.32 35.68 8.50
C ALA A 5 -23.64 34.20 8.36
N ARG A 6 -24.90 33.89 8.64
CA ARG A 6 -25.61 32.68 8.24
C ARG A 6 -25.92 32.77 6.74
N LEU A 7 -25.73 31.66 6.04
CA LEU A 7 -26.48 31.42 4.81
C LEU A 7 -26.90 29.95 4.74
N ALA A 8 -28.19 29.79 5.07
CA ALA A 8 -28.99 28.63 4.76
C ALA A 8 -29.32 28.65 3.28
N PHE A 9 -29.28 27.52 2.59
CA PHE A 9 -29.94 27.33 1.32
C PHE A 9 -30.81 26.10 1.40
N HIS A 10 -32.11 26.42 1.31
CA HIS A 10 -33.27 25.55 1.19
C HIS A 10 -33.34 24.93 -0.21
N GLY A 11 -33.74 23.71 -0.26
CA GLY A 11 -35.05 23.34 -0.82
C GLY A 11 -34.99 22.84 -2.24
N LEU A 12 -35.64 21.79 -2.43
CA LEU A 12 -36.85 21.56 -3.19
C LEU A 12 -36.82 20.21 -3.92
N CYS A 13 -37.58 19.31 -3.38
CA CYS A 13 -38.63 18.46 -3.94
C CYS A 13 -38.93 18.64 -5.44
N ILE A 14 -39.25 17.51 -6.08
CA ILE A 14 -40.38 17.23 -7.01
C ILE A 14 -40.11 15.83 -7.55
N ALA A 15 -40.77 14.77 -7.14
CA ALA A 15 -42.14 14.31 -7.38
C ALA A 15 -42.41 13.82 -8.82
N LEU A 16 -42.71 12.55 -8.88
CA LEU A 16 -43.82 11.89 -9.57
C LEU A 16 -43.85 11.87 -11.09
N ALA A 17 -43.75 10.68 -11.66
CA ALA A 17 -44.66 10.28 -12.74
C ALA A 17 -44.78 8.75 -12.83
N LEU A 18 -45.94 8.25 -12.47
CA LEU A 18 -46.47 6.94 -12.76
C LEU A 18 -46.94 6.91 -14.22
N ALA A 19 -46.58 5.88 -14.97
CA ALA A 19 -47.32 5.51 -16.16
C ALA A 19 -47.36 3.99 -16.30
N MET A 20 -48.55 3.46 -16.17
CA MET A 20 -48.97 2.10 -16.51
C MET A 20 -48.99 1.92 -18.03
N ALA A 21 -48.59 0.75 -18.50
CA ALA A 21 -49.25 0.11 -19.65
C ALA A 21 -49.02 -1.40 -19.59
N ALA A 22 -50.14 -2.09 -19.49
CA ALA A 22 -50.25 -3.53 -19.62
C ALA A 22 -50.11 -3.95 -21.10
N GLY A 23 -49.52 -5.12 -21.30
CA GLY A 23 -49.45 -5.77 -22.62
C GLY A 23 -48.99 -7.21 -22.44
N ALA A 24 -49.95 -8.11 -22.26
CA ALA A 24 -49.75 -9.55 -22.28
C ALA A 24 -49.37 -10.02 -23.69
N MET A 25 -48.44 -10.98 -23.78
CA MET A 25 -48.54 -12.13 -24.72
C MET A 25 -47.54 -13.19 -24.24
N ALA A 26 -48.10 -14.30 -23.84
CA ALA A 26 -47.41 -15.55 -23.58
C ALA A 26 -46.80 -16.13 -24.86
N GLN A 27 -45.51 -16.38 -24.86
CA GLN A 27 -44.85 -17.30 -25.76
C GLN A 27 -44.10 -18.31 -24.93
N GLY A 28 -44.44 -19.60 -25.14
CA GLY A 28 -43.94 -20.73 -24.40
C GLY A 28 -42.44 -20.95 -24.57
N PRO A 29 -41.86 -21.71 -23.65
CA PRO A 29 -40.43 -21.98 -23.66
C PRO A 29 -40.12 -23.03 -24.74
N THR A 30 -39.39 -22.63 -25.79
CA THR A 30 -38.69 -23.55 -26.67
C THR A 30 -37.48 -24.10 -25.91
N PRO A 31 -37.26 -25.42 -25.92
CA PRO A 31 -36.07 -25.98 -25.29
C PRO A 31 -34.83 -25.61 -26.10
N GLN A 32 -34.07 -24.68 -25.59
CA GLN A 32 -32.79 -24.28 -26.16
C GLN A 32 -31.74 -25.33 -25.76
N LYS A 33 -31.24 -26.03 -26.79
CA LYS A 33 -30.13 -26.98 -26.71
C LYS A 33 -28.93 -26.27 -26.04
N PRO A 34 -28.23 -26.89 -25.07
CA PRO A 34 -27.06 -26.26 -24.46
C PRO A 34 -25.97 -26.05 -25.52
N GLY A 35 -25.75 -24.81 -25.89
CA GLY A 35 -24.58 -24.41 -26.66
C GLY A 35 -23.32 -24.52 -25.79
N PRO A 36 -22.14 -24.75 -26.41
CA PRO A 36 -20.91 -24.85 -25.67
C PRO A 36 -20.68 -23.54 -24.90
N ALA A 37 -20.44 -23.64 -23.59
CA ALA A 37 -20.15 -22.53 -22.72
C ALA A 37 -19.00 -21.71 -23.30
N PRO A 38 -19.08 -20.36 -23.29
CA PRO A 38 -17.97 -19.53 -23.69
C PRO A 38 -16.80 -19.77 -22.74
N ARG A 39 -15.76 -20.41 -23.25
CA ARG A 39 -14.46 -20.53 -22.57
C ARG A 39 -13.71 -19.19 -22.66
N ASN A 40 -14.23 -18.18 -22.01
CA ASN A 40 -13.50 -16.97 -21.71
C ASN A 40 -13.67 -16.68 -20.21
N ALA A 41 -13.18 -17.62 -19.38
CA ALA A 41 -12.67 -17.22 -18.11
C ALA A 41 -11.44 -16.35 -18.44
N VAL A 42 -11.63 -15.02 -18.38
CA VAL A 42 -10.52 -14.08 -18.28
C VAL A 42 -9.79 -14.47 -17.02
N GLN A 43 -8.74 -15.28 -17.17
CA GLN A 43 -7.75 -15.44 -16.12
C GLN A 43 -7.24 -14.02 -15.86
N PRO A 44 -7.20 -13.54 -14.61
CA PRO A 44 -6.45 -12.34 -14.30
C PRO A 44 -5.03 -12.60 -14.83
N GLN A 45 -4.64 -11.88 -15.88
CA GLN A 45 -3.25 -11.85 -16.28
C GLN A 45 -2.51 -11.25 -15.08
N GLU A 46 -1.77 -12.09 -14.38
CA GLU A 46 -0.69 -11.63 -13.53
C GLU A 46 0.37 -11.02 -14.46
N GLU A 47 0.08 -9.81 -14.95
CA GLU A 47 1.05 -8.94 -15.61
C GLU A 47 2.00 -8.40 -14.55
N GLY A 48 2.89 -9.25 -14.04
CA GLY A 48 3.95 -8.86 -13.14
C GLY A 48 5.01 -9.93 -13.18
N GLY A 49 6.20 -9.57 -13.63
CA GLY A 49 7.38 -10.39 -13.44
C GLY A 49 7.57 -10.77 -11.96
N PRO A 50 8.54 -11.63 -11.63
CA PRO A 50 8.75 -12.08 -10.26
C PRO A 50 8.96 -10.86 -9.35
N ARG A 51 8.05 -10.68 -8.38
CA ARG A 51 8.13 -9.60 -7.40
C ARG A 51 9.31 -9.82 -6.46
N ILE A 52 10.05 -8.76 -6.17
CA ILE A 52 11.20 -8.80 -5.27
C ILE A 52 10.72 -8.98 -3.83
N PRO A 53 11.16 -10.04 -3.12
CA PRO A 53 10.81 -10.23 -1.73
C PRO A 53 11.43 -9.14 -0.86
N VAL A 54 10.63 -8.51 0.01
CA VAL A 54 11.07 -7.47 0.93
C VAL A 54 10.49 -7.72 2.32
N SER A 55 11.31 -7.51 3.36
CA SER A 55 10.84 -7.47 4.75
C SER A 55 11.09 -6.09 5.35
N VAL A 56 10.24 -5.67 6.29
CA VAL A 56 10.41 -4.43 7.05
C VAL A 56 10.44 -4.77 8.53
N GLU A 57 11.57 -4.50 9.16
CA GLU A 57 11.77 -4.62 10.59
C GLU A 57 11.82 -3.21 11.19
N HIS A 58 11.21 -3.04 12.36
CA HIS A 58 11.20 -1.76 13.06
C HIS A 58 11.70 -1.92 14.49
N ALA A 59 12.65 -1.07 14.86
CA ALA A 59 13.14 -0.90 16.22
C ALA A 59 12.94 0.55 16.65
N GLY A 60 12.15 0.75 17.69
CA GLY A 60 11.81 2.04 18.24
C GLY A 60 10.51 1.98 19.03
N THR A 61 10.30 2.93 19.92
CA THR A 61 9.13 2.98 20.80
C THR A 61 8.27 4.22 20.55
N ASP A 62 8.69 5.09 19.65
CA ASP A 62 7.99 6.32 19.35
C ASP A 62 6.82 6.10 18.35
N PRO A 63 5.71 6.84 18.54
CA PRO A 63 4.52 6.62 17.74
C PRO A 63 4.65 7.07 16.27
N ILE A 64 5.53 8.04 15.99
CA ILE A 64 5.76 8.50 14.61
C ILE A 64 6.55 7.44 13.84
N GLY A 65 7.60 6.89 14.46
CA GLY A 65 8.38 5.82 13.87
C GLY A 65 7.58 4.54 13.62
N ALA A 66 6.71 4.16 14.54
CA ALA A 66 5.79 3.04 14.34
C ALA A 66 4.85 3.27 13.14
N ARG A 67 4.33 4.50 12.98
CA ARG A 67 3.51 4.87 11.81
C ARG A 67 4.31 4.85 10.52
N LEU A 68 5.58 5.31 10.54
CA LEU A 68 6.47 5.27 9.37
C LEU A 68 6.70 3.82 8.91
N ALA A 69 7.04 2.92 9.83
CA ALA A 69 7.25 1.52 9.52
C ALA A 69 5.98 0.84 8.97
N PHE A 70 4.83 1.18 9.53
CA PHE A 70 3.53 0.68 9.03
C PHE A 70 3.23 1.20 7.62
N ALA A 71 3.37 2.51 7.39
CA ALA A 71 3.13 3.14 6.09
C ALA A 71 4.08 2.57 5.01
N LEU A 72 5.33 2.30 5.37
CA LEU A 72 6.30 1.68 4.47
C LEU A 72 5.87 0.25 4.07
N LYS A 73 5.42 -0.57 5.03
CA LYS A 73 4.87 -1.92 4.74
C LYS A 73 3.66 -1.85 3.81
N GLU A 74 2.74 -0.90 4.05
CA GLU A 74 1.59 -0.68 3.17
C GLU A 74 2.01 -0.28 1.77
N THR A 75 3.00 0.61 1.64
CA THR A 75 3.52 1.06 0.35
C THR A 75 4.10 -0.12 -0.44
N PHE A 76 4.89 -0.99 0.19
CA PHE A 76 5.39 -2.20 -0.44
C PHE A 76 4.28 -3.19 -0.82
N SER A 77 3.27 -3.35 0.03
CA SER A 77 2.16 -4.26 -0.25
C SER A 77 1.32 -3.84 -1.47
N LYS A 78 1.26 -2.54 -1.74
CA LYS A 78 0.54 -1.96 -2.89
C LYS A 78 1.41 -1.88 -4.15
N SER A 79 2.72 -2.07 -4.02
CA SER A 79 3.65 -2.01 -5.15
C SER A 79 3.56 -3.25 -6.02
N PRO A 80 3.53 -3.12 -7.35
CA PRO A 80 3.64 -4.28 -8.25
C PRO A 80 5.03 -4.90 -8.25
N LEU A 81 6.06 -4.15 -7.82
CA LEU A 81 7.46 -4.58 -7.83
C LEU A 81 7.82 -5.45 -6.63
N PHE A 82 7.22 -5.20 -5.48
CA PHE A 82 7.58 -5.85 -4.24
C PHE A 82 6.54 -6.86 -3.75
N ARG A 83 7.03 -7.85 -3.01
CA ARG A 83 6.21 -8.78 -2.25
C ARG A 83 6.69 -8.76 -0.80
N VAL A 84 5.86 -8.29 0.10
CA VAL A 84 6.20 -8.29 1.54
C VAL A 84 6.22 -9.73 2.03
N THR A 85 7.30 -10.11 2.70
CA THR A 85 7.52 -11.47 3.20
C THR A 85 8.13 -11.49 4.60
N THR A 86 7.82 -12.52 5.35
CA THR A 86 8.50 -12.89 6.60
C THR A 86 9.21 -14.25 6.47
N GLY A 87 9.20 -14.83 5.27
CA GLY A 87 9.78 -16.13 4.97
C GLY A 87 11.32 -16.12 4.94
N GLU A 88 11.88 -17.32 5.07
CA GLU A 88 13.32 -17.57 4.94
C GLU A 88 13.68 -17.77 3.46
N GLU A 89 13.79 -16.68 2.74
CA GLU A 89 14.10 -16.65 1.31
C GLU A 89 15.04 -15.49 0.99
N LYS A 90 15.62 -15.48 -0.21
CA LYS A 90 16.36 -14.31 -0.70
C LYS A 90 15.46 -13.08 -0.68
N LYS A 91 15.83 -12.04 0.07
CA LYS A 91 15.03 -10.83 0.23
C LYS A 91 15.89 -9.60 0.54
N ILE A 92 15.32 -8.43 0.31
CA ILE A 92 15.82 -7.18 0.88
C ILE A 92 15.17 -7.00 2.25
N SER A 93 15.99 -6.97 3.31
CA SER A 93 15.56 -6.64 4.66
C SER A 93 15.77 -5.15 4.90
N VAL A 94 14.68 -4.42 5.11
CA VAL A 94 14.68 -2.98 5.40
C VAL A 94 14.54 -2.82 6.90
N ARG A 95 15.65 -2.49 7.58
CA ARG A 95 15.68 -2.28 9.04
C ARG A 95 15.54 -0.81 9.35
N VAL A 96 14.42 -0.44 9.95
CA VAL A 96 14.09 0.94 10.33
C VAL A 96 14.29 1.07 11.84
N THR A 97 15.21 1.93 12.25
CA THR A 97 15.39 2.30 13.67
C THR A 97 14.91 3.72 13.86
N THR A 98 14.07 3.95 14.86
CA THR A 98 13.49 5.26 15.10
C THR A 98 13.61 5.70 16.55
N ARG A 99 13.64 7.00 16.74
CA ARG A 99 13.66 7.64 18.05
C ARG A 99 12.94 8.99 18.01
N ALA A 100 12.09 9.23 19.01
CA ALA A 100 11.45 10.52 19.15
C ALA A 100 12.50 11.66 19.21
N GLU A 101 12.30 12.70 18.43
CA GLU A 101 13.16 13.89 18.45
C GLU A 101 13.04 14.62 19.80
N PHE A 102 11.83 14.69 20.35
CA PHE A 102 11.56 15.35 21.64
C PHE A 102 11.06 14.30 22.64
N ALA A 103 11.84 14.05 23.69
CA ALA A 103 11.53 13.03 24.69
C ALA A 103 10.24 13.32 25.47
N ASP A 104 9.93 14.60 25.69
CA ASP A 104 8.72 15.09 26.37
C ASP A 104 7.49 15.15 25.44
N ARG A 105 7.68 15.11 24.12
CA ARG A 105 6.64 15.18 23.10
C ARG A 105 6.88 14.20 21.95
N PRO A 106 6.86 12.88 22.21
CA PRO A 106 7.28 11.86 21.25
C PRO A 106 6.37 11.73 20.02
N GLY A 107 5.19 12.39 20.05
CA GLY A 107 4.24 12.39 18.93
C GLY A 107 4.40 13.56 17.96
N LEU A 108 5.44 14.39 18.08
CA LEU A 108 5.67 15.51 17.14
C LEU A 108 6.51 15.09 15.95
N ALA A 109 7.70 14.57 16.21
CA ALA A 109 8.64 14.16 15.17
C ALA A 109 9.52 13.00 15.66
N SER A 110 10.06 12.27 14.70
CA SER A 110 10.97 11.17 14.92
C SER A 110 12.18 11.27 13.98
N GLY A 111 13.37 11.07 14.53
CA GLY A 111 14.54 10.73 13.74
C GLY A 111 14.48 9.26 13.36
N TRP A 112 14.79 8.94 12.10
CA TRP A 112 14.85 7.59 11.61
C TRP A 112 16.19 7.30 10.94
N SER A 113 16.61 6.04 11.04
CA SER A 113 17.73 5.47 10.28
C SER A 113 17.26 4.19 9.64
N VAL A 114 17.59 3.99 8.38
CA VAL A 114 17.24 2.79 7.61
C VAL A 114 18.51 2.15 7.10
N ILE A 115 18.56 0.82 7.20
CA ILE A 115 19.60 -0.01 6.61
C ILE A 115 18.95 -1.03 5.69
N TRP A 116 19.41 -1.10 4.45
CA TRP A 116 19.04 -2.14 3.50
C TRP A 116 20.07 -3.26 3.56
N LEU A 117 19.60 -4.47 3.81
CA LEU A 117 20.41 -5.68 3.83
C LEU A 117 19.86 -6.66 2.78
N PHE A 118 20.75 -7.38 2.14
CA PHE A 118 20.36 -8.60 1.43
C PHE A 118 20.52 -9.81 2.37
N THR A 119 19.48 -10.63 2.47
CA THR A 119 19.50 -11.88 3.24
C THR A 119 19.14 -13.05 2.32
N GLU A 120 19.83 -14.19 2.44
CA GLU A 120 19.61 -15.34 1.56
C GLU A 120 18.54 -16.30 2.10
N GLN A 121 18.70 -16.84 3.30
CA GLN A 121 17.83 -17.88 3.84
C GLN A 121 17.39 -17.64 5.28
N SER A 122 18.17 -16.90 6.05
CA SER A 122 17.86 -16.60 7.44
C SER A 122 18.25 -15.16 7.76
N ASP A 123 17.64 -14.59 8.78
CA ASP A 123 17.99 -13.24 9.24
C ASP A 123 19.30 -13.19 10.06
N VAL A 124 20.06 -14.30 10.08
CA VAL A 124 21.32 -14.43 10.84
C VAL A 124 22.45 -13.64 10.18
N LEU A 125 22.55 -13.71 8.85
CA LEU A 125 23.56 -12.98 8.08
C LEU A 125 22.89 -12.11 7.03
N GLY A 126 23.15 -10.81 7.11
CA GLY A 126 22.70 -9.84 6.12
C GLY A 126 23.89 -9.11 5.50
N PHE A 127 23.95 -9.07 4.18
CA PHE A 127 24.96 -8.29 3.46
C PHE A 127 24.47 -6.83 3.36
N TYR A 128 25.28 -5.93 3.85
CA TYR A 128 25.00 -4.49 3.78
C TYR A 128 24.91 -4.02 2.32
N LEU A 129 23.84 -3.36 1.97
CA LEU A 129 23.67 -2.76 0.65
C LEU A 129 23.79 -1.24 0.70
N GLU A 130 23.03 -0.62 1.60
CA GLU A 130 22.94 0.84 1.72
C GLU A 130 22.36 1.25 3.07
N SER A 131 22.50 2.53 3.43
CA SER A 131 21.81 3.12 4.58
C SER A 131 21.43 4.57 4.31
N ASP A 132 20.41 5.04 5.02
CA ASP A 132 19.94 6.42 4.97
C ASP A 132 19.41 6.84 6.33
N MET A 133 19.28 8.17 6.56
CA MET A 133 18.74 8.73 7.78
C MET A 133 17.97 10.02 7.51
N GLY A 134 17.04 10.34 8.37
CA GLY A 134 16.27 11.57 8.26
C GLY A 134 15.34 11.79 9.43
N PHE A 135 14.45 12.73 9.23
CA PHE A 135 13.41 13.08 10.19
C PHE A 135 12.04 13.02 9.52
N ALA A 136 11.03 12.69 10.28
CA ALA A 136 9.66 12.79 9.86
C ALA A 136 8.82 13.33 11.02
N ASP A 137 8.04 14.35 10.76
CA ASP A 137 6.96 14.78 11.64
C ASP A 137 5.68 13.99 11.33
N ARG A 138 4.62 14.30 12.08
CA ARG A 138 3.35 13.60 11.95
C ARG A 138 2.75 13.65 10.54
N ASP A 139 2.94 14.76 9.84
CA ASP A 139 2.30 15.02 8.54
C ASP A 139 3.17 14.49 7.39
N ALA A 140 4.49 14.46 7.59
CA ALA A 140 5.45 13.97 6.60
C ALA A 140 5.64 12.44 6.57
N VAL A 141 5.02 11.67 7.48
CA VAL A 141 5.18 10.20 7.56
C VAL A 141 4.87 9.51 6.24
N ALA A 142 3.81 9.90 5.55
CA ALA A 142 3.42 9.26 4.30
C ALA A 142 4.44 9.51 3.19
N ASP A 143 4.92 10.76 3.07
CA ASP A 143 5.91 11.14 2.07
C ASP A 143 7.26 10.49 2.35
N ALA A 144 7.65 10.40 3.63
CA ALA A 144 8.85 9.67 4.04
C ALA A 144 8.77 8.19 3.68
N ALA A 145 7.62 7.54 3.89
CA ALA A 145 7.42 6.15 3.51
C ALA A 145 7.51 5.92 1.99
N VAL A 146 6.92 6.82 1.19
CA VAL A 146 7.03 6.78 -0.27
C VAL A 146 8.47 6.99 -0.72
N SER A 147 9.19 7.95 -0.14
CA SER A 147 10.60 8.20 -0.43
C SER A 147 11.48 6.99 -0.13
N LEU A 148 11.27 6.34 1.03
CA LEU A 148 12.00 5.13 1.41
C LEU A 148 11.66 3.94 0.50
N ALA A 149 10.42 3.81 0.06
CA ALA A 149 10.04 2.78 -0.90
C ALA A 149 10.71 3.01 -2.27
N SER A 150 10.75 4.23 -2.77
CA SER A 150 11.47 4.60 -4.00
C SER A 150 12.97 4.32 -3.87
N ARG A 151 13.55 4.63 -2.71
CA ARG A 151 14.96 4.30 -2.45
C ARG A 151 15.21 2.80 -2.43
N THR A 152 14.28 2.03 -1.86
CA THR A 152 14.35 0.57 -1.89
C THR A 152 14.30 0.02 -3.31
N GLU A 153 13.52 0.63 -4.20
CA GLU A 153 13.51 0.28 -5.63
C GLU A 153 14.85 0.55 -6.32
N GLU A 154 15.48 1.67 -6.03
CA GLU A 154 16.83 1.98 -6.55
C GLU A 154 17.86 0.97 -6.06
N VAL A 155 17.83 0.61 -4.77
CA VAL A 155 18.68 -0.44 -4.18
C VAL A 155 18.42 -1.78 -4.88
N ALA A 156 17.17 -2.20 -5.01
CA ALA A 156 16.79 -3.45 -5.66
C ALA A 156 17.28 -3.52 -7.12
N ARG A 157 17.18 -2.42 -7.85
CA ARG A 157 17.65 -2.33 -9.24
C ARG A 157 19.18 -2.40 -9.33
N ARG A 158 19.89 -1.72 -8.41
CA ARG A 158 21.36 -1.73 -8.37
C ARG A 158 21.94 -3.11 -8.07
N PHE A 159 21.26 -3.88 -7.23
CA PHE A 159 21.68 -5.19 -6.75
C PHE A 159 20.84 -6.34 -7.30
N SER A 160 20.21 -6.17 -8.47
CA SER A 160 19.30 -7.16 -9.07
C SER A 160 19.96 -8.53 -9.27
N TYR A 161 21.26 -8.56 -9.54
CA TYR A 161 22.04 -9.79 -9.71
C TYR A 161 22.05 -10.73 -8.47
N LEU A 162 21.72 -10.22 -7.29
CA LEU A 162 21.62 -11.05 -6.07
C LEU A 162 20.37 -11.96 -6.07
N PHE A 163 19.40 -11.67 -6.94
CA PHE A 163 18.16 -12.43 -7.03
C PHE A 163 18.14 -13.42 -8.19
N GLU A 164 19.18 -13.43 -8.99
CA GLU A 164 19.43 -14.43 -10.03
C GLU A 164 20.04 -15.70 -9.40
#